data_4f0ba907f12bf7dd6b3148d8ebb7215e
#
_entry.id   4f0ba907f12bf7dd6b3148d8ebb7215e
#
_cell.length_a   1.000
_cell.length_b   1.000
_cell.length_c   1.000
_cell.angle_alpha   90.00
_cell.angle_beta   90.00
_cell.angle_gamma   90.00
#
_symmetry.space_group_name_H-M   'P 1'
#
loop_
_entity.id
_entity.type
_entity.pdbx_description
1 polymer ?
#
loop_
_entity_poly.entity_id
_entity_poly.type
_entity_poly.pdbx_seq_one_letter_code
_entity_poly.pdbx_strand_id
1 'polypeptide(L)'
;MIRLAFILFFIVSCKSLYAQSDKAQLKIAYQMVISSKKSDQSGDDSRRVYNYSLLCNSEKSVYADSALKDFYKVLRKNRIQQQTPDLSRDIYPKSKSSVYKDRQNLIATLPIGSNLYTFPEPNLKWEVIPNEKKNILGNTCFKAKTLTDTGKLYYAWYCPEISIPDGPFRFKGLAGLVLEVHNEDSTLMIEAVKIEKSDEIIEPIAYAGAIDLNDKSTFLKKRSEFIENPNSERFSSPYKAYTLDGKEIKADRRKSLKINESILLD
;
A
#
# COMPACT_ATOMS: atom_id res chain seq x y z
N MET A 1 26.22 43.30 16.85
CA MET A 1 25.24 42.43 17.51
C MET A 1 24.01 42.16 16.66
N ILE A 2 23.47 43.07 15.85
CA ILE A 2 22.26 42.89 15.02
C ILE A 2 22.43 41.84 13.91
N ARG A 3 23.60 41.71 13.30
CA ARG A 3 23.85 40.73 12.22
C ARG A 3 23.86 39.24 12.71
N LEU A 4 24.26 38.98 13.95
CA LEU A 4 24.27 37.64 14.51
C LEU A 4 22.85 37.14 14.85
N ALA A 5 21.98 38.06 15.29
CA ALA A 5 20.58 37.74 15.60
C ALA A 5 19.76 37.35 14.35
N PHE A 6 20.05 38.00 13.19
CA PHE A 6 19.40 37.65 11.91
C PHE A 6 19.80 36.28 11.39
N ILE A 7 21.06 35.88 11.54
CA ILE A 7 21.54 34.57 11.13
C ILE A 7 20.92 33.44 12.00
N LEU A 8 20.80 33.68 13.32
CA LEU A 8 20.17 32.73 14.23
C LEU A 8 18.66 32.56 13.96
N PHE A 9 17.96 33.64 13.62
CA PHE A 9 16.54 33.60 13.27
C PHE A 9 16.29 32.86 11.97
N PHE A 10 17.17 32.98 10.96
CA PHE A 10 17.09 32.29 9.69
C PHE A 10 17.36 30.78 9.85
N ILE A 11 18.30 30.36 10.71
CA ILE A 11 18.61 28.96 10.99
C ILE A 11 17.45 28.26 11.76
N VAL A 12 16.80 28.97 12.68
CA VAL A 12 15.65 28.44 13.42
C VAL A 12 14.44 28.27 12.51
N SER A 13 14.17 29.19 11.58
CA SER A 13 13.05 29.08 10.63
C SER A 13 13.27 27.96 9.61
N CYS A 14 14.51 27.69 9.17
CA CYS A 14 14.82 26.56 8.31
C CYS A 14 14.58 25.19 9.02
N LYS A 15 14.93 25.06 10.29
CA LYS A 15 14.66 23.82 11.04
C LYS A 15 13.15 23.57 11.22
N SER A 16 12.35 24.61 11.38
CA SER A 16 10.89 24.48 11.49
C SER A 16 10.25 24.02 10.17
N LEU A 17 10.78 24.46 9.03
CA LEU A 17 10.33 24.01 7.69
C LEU A 17 10.64 22.53 7.44
N TYR A 18 11.80 22.04 7.86
CA TYR A 18 12.15 20.63 7.71
C TYR A 18 11.29 19.72 8.63
N ALA A 19 10.99 20.15 9.85
CA ALA A 19 10.15 19.39 10.77
C ALA A 19 8.67 19.30 10.32
N GLN A 20 8.20 20.25 9.51
CA GLN A 20 6.83 20.29 9.00
C GLN A 20 6.65 19.39 7.78
N SER A 21 7.73 19.04 7.06
CA SER A 21 7.67 18.21 5.85
C SER A 21 7.37 16.73 6.12
N ASP A 22 7.61 16.23 7.34
CA ASP A 22 7.42 14.82 7.70
C ASP A 22 6.07 14.53 8.38
N LYS A 23 5.30 15.58 8.73
CA LYS A 23 3.97 15.42 9.31
C LYS A 23 2.91 15.27 8.23
N ALA A 24 1.96 14.37 8.47
CA ALA A 24 0.78 14.26 7.66
C ALA A 24 -0.08 15.52 7.79
N GLN A 25 -0.80 15.85 6.75
CA GLN A 25 -1.91 16.82 6.76
C GLN A 25 -3.25 16.09 6.84
N LEU A 26 -3.31 14.91 6.19
CA LEU A 26 -4.49 14.08 6.15
C LEU A 26 -4.15 12.61 6.44
N LYS A 27 -5.11 11.93 7.03
CA LYS A 27 -5.20 10.49 7.14
C LYS A 27 -6.48 10.04 6.48
N ILE A 28 -6.36 9.14 5.50
CA ILE A 28 -7.48 8.60 4.77
C ILE A 28 -7.57 7.10 5.07
N ALA A 29 -8.74 6.65 5.52
CA ALA A 29 -9.04 5.23 5.61
C ALA A 29 -9.62 4.75 4.28
N TYR A 30 -9.02 3.70 3.71
CA TYR A 30 -9.50 3.04 2.50
C TYR A 30 -9.95 1.62 2.81
N GLN A 31 -10.99 1.19 2.11
CA GLN A 31 -11.38 -0.19 2.05
C GLN A 31 -11.10 -0.73 0.65
N MET A 32 -10.31 -1.81 0.56
CA MET A 32 -10.08 -2.54 -0.68
C MET A 32 -10.90 -3.82 -0.67
N VAL A 33 -11.68 -4.01 -1.71
CA VAL A 33 -12.52 -5.19 -1.93
C VAL A 33 -12.00 -5.91 -3.15
N ILE A 34 -11.71 -7.19 -2.99
CA ILE A 34 -11.38 -8.12 -4.07
C ILE A 34 -12.47 -9.16 -4.16
N SER A 35 -13.12 -9.26 -5.32
CA SER A 35 -14.17 -10.23 -5.60
C SER A 35 -13.68 -11.21 -6.67
N SER A 36 -13.86 -12.52 -6.47
CA SER A 36 -13.65 -13.47 -7.56
C SER A 36 -14.86 -13.43 -8.49
N LYS A 37 -14.63 -13.47 -9.82
CA LYS A 37 -15.73 -13.73 -10.76
C LYS A 37 -16.29 -15.12 -10.44
N LYS A 38 -17.63 -15.24 -10.31
CA LYS A 38 -18.31 -16.52 -10.18
C LYS A 38 -17.83 -17.46 -11.28
N SER A 39 -17.16 -18.55 -10.92
CA SER A 39 -17.14 -19.72 -11.80
C SER A 39 -18.47 -20.42 -11.60
N ASP A 40 -19.21 -20.67 -12.66
CA ASP A 40 -20.61 -21.11 -12.70
C ASP A 40 -20.97 -22.42 -11.95
N GLN A 41 -20.07 -23.01 -11.18
CA GLN A 41 -20.29 -24.32 -10.59
C GLN A 41 -20.07 -24.48 -9.08
N SER A 42 -19.58 -23.47 -8.35
CA SER A 42 -19.28 -23.67 -6.92
C SER A 42 -19.93 -22.71 -5.94
N GLY A 43 -20.71 -21.73 -6.38
CA GLY A 43 -21.47 -20.85 -5.47
C GLY A 43 -20.66 -20.05 -4.43
N ASP A 44 -19.36 -20.17 -4.46
CA ASP A 44 -18.44 -19.52 -3.51
C ASP A 44 -18.05 -18.13 -4.03
N ASP A 45 -18.85 -17.14 -3.65
CA ASP A 45 -18.58 -15.71 -3.88
C ASP A 45 -17.50 -15.26 -2.88
N SER A 46 -16.25 -15.62 -3.15
CA SER A 46 -15.16 -15.26 -2.26
C SER A 46 -14.82 -13.77 -2.39
N ARG A 47 -15.40 -12.98 -1.48
CA ARG A 47 -15.11 -11.57 -1.30
C ARG A 47 -14.08 -11.40 -0.19
N ARG A 48 -12.96 -10.72 -0.48
CA ARG A 48 -11.97 -10.33 0.52
C ARG A 48 -11.99 -8.84 0.73
N VAL A 49 -11.96 -8.43 1.99
CA VAL A 49 -11.96 -7.02 2.39
C VAL A 49 -10.70 -6.74 3.20
N TYR A 50 -9.97 -5.71 2.78
CA TYR A 50 -8.77 -5.20 3.42
C TYR A 50 -8.98 -3.75 3.82
N ASN A 51 -8.44 -3.36 4.97
CA ASN A 51 -8.49 -1.99 5.46
C ASN A 51 -7.09 -1.39 5.39
N TYR A 52 -6.97 -0.29 4.67
CA TYR A 52 -5.72 0.44 4.50
C TYR A 52 -5.84 1.85 5.05
N SER A 53 -4.71 2.43 5.40
CA SER A 53 -4.59 3.85 5.70
C SER A 53 -3.57 4.52 4.78
N LEU A 54 -3.86 5.74 4.38
CA LEU A 54 -2.94 6.66 3.73
C LEU A 54 -2.70 7.82 4.69
N LEU A 55 -1.44 8.01 5.11
CA LEU A 55 -0.98 9.26 5.71
C LEU A 55 -0.31 10.06 4.61
N CYS A 56 -0.72 11.30 4.40
CA CYS A 56 -0.18 12.12 3.31
C CYS A 56 -0.09 13.61 3.65
N ASN A 57 0.84 14.26 2.96
CA ASN A 57 0.92 15.69 2.74
C ASN A 57 1.24 15.94 1.25
N SER A 58 1.55 17.18 0.85
CA SER A 58 1.86 17.51 -0.55
C SER A 58 3.08 16.78 -1.12
N GLU A 59 4.05 16.40 -0.28
CA GLU A 59 5.33 15.82 -0.71
C GLU A 59 5.47 14.34 -0.40
N LYS A 60 4.99 13.90 0.78
CA LYS A 60 5.21 12.55 1.30
C LYS A 60 3.90 11.82 1.55
N SER A 61 3.95 10.51 1.42
CA SER A 61 2.86 9.66 1.88
C SER A 61 3.32 8.24 2.20
N VAL A 62 2.55 7.56 3.05
CA VAL A 62 2.64 6.12 3.26
C VAL A 62 1.26 5.51 3.20
N TYR A 63 1.09 4.55 2.30
CA TYR A 63 -0.11 3.73 2.17
C TYR A 63 0.21 2.31 2.63
N ALA A 64 -0.52 1.80 3.61
CA ALA A 64 -0.29 0.47 4.19
C ALA A 64 -1.56 -0.07 4.84
N ASP A 65 -1.62 -1.39 5.08
CA ASP A 65 -2.63 -2.00 5.95
C ASP A 65 -2.66 -1.26 7.30
N SER A 66 -3.86 -0.97 7.80
CA SER A 66 -4.06 -0.13 8.98
C SER A 66 -3.36 -0.66 10.24
N ALA A 67 -3.14 -1.97 10.34
CA ALA A 67 -2.43 -2.61 11.45
C ALA A 67 -0.92 -2.75 11.23
N LEU A 68 -0.42 -2.51 10.00
CA LEU A 68 0.94 -2.89 9.63
C LEU A 68 2.03 -2.13 10.39
N LYS A 69 1.83 -0.82 10.62
CA LYS A 69 2.77 0.03 11.34
C LYS A 69 2.93 -0.44 12.78
N ASP A 70 1.83 -0.70 13.48
CA ASP A 70 1.85 -1.15 14.86
C ASP A 70 2.40 -2.57 15.01
N PHE A 71 2.07 -3.45 14.08
CA PHE A 71 2.63 -4.81 14.01
C PHE A 71 4.16 -4.80 13.99
N TYR A 72 4.77 -4.06 13.06
CA TYR A 72 6.24 -4.01 12.98
C TYR A 72 6.88 -3.24 14.14
N LYS A 73 6.18 -2.26 14.72
CA LYS A 73 6.62 -1.58 15.95
C LYS A 73 6.71 -2.54 17.13
N VAL A 74 5.69 -3.38 17.32
CA VAL A 74 5.66 -4.43 18.36
C VAL A 74 6.77 -5.45 18.12
N LEU A 75 6.90 -5.98 16.90
CA LEU A 75 7.96 -6.92 16.56
C LEU A 75 9.36 -6.37 16.87
N ARG A 76 9.63 -5.12 16.49
CA ARG A 76 10.93 -4.47 16.75
C ARG A 76 11.19 -4.31 18.25
N LYS A 77 10.19 -3.85 19.01
CA LYS A 77 10.30 -3.70 20.47
C LYS A 77 10.65 -5.04 21.12
N ASN A 78 9.90 -6.09 20.82
CA ASN A 78 10.11 -7.42 21.41
C ASN A 78 11.45 -8.03 21.00
N ARG A 79 11.92 -7.81 19.76
CA ARG A 79 13.24 -8.24 19.34
C ARG A 79 14.36 -7.59 20.14
N ILE A 80 14.24 -6.29 20.42
CA ILE A 80 15.20 -5.56 21.26
C ILE A 80 15.18 -6.08 22.69
N GLN A 81 14.00 -6.41 23.22
CA GLN A 81 13.82 -6.90 24.58
C GLN A 81 14.00 -8.41 24.73
N GLN A 82 14.30 -9.13 23.65
CA GLN A 82 14.40 -10.60 23.59
C GLN A 82 13.15 -11.31 24.16
N GLN A 83 11.98 -10.73 23.95
CA GLN A 83 10.70 -11.25 24.41
C GLN A 83 9.90 -11.86 23.26
N THR A 84 9.09 -12.86 23.57
CA THR A 84 8.11 -13.39 22.59
C THR A 84 7.04 -12.32 22.35
N PRO A 85 6.74 -11.93 21.08
CA PRO A 85 5.73 -10.94 20.80
C PRO A 85 4.33 -11.50 21.14
N ASP A 86 3.57 -10.74 21.93
CA ASP A 86 2.13 -10.94 22.04
C ASP A 86 1.48 -10.28 20.83
N LEU A 87 1.18 -11.08 19.82
CA LEU A 87 0.51 -10.65 18.60
C LEU A 87 -0.98 -11.03 18.71
N SER A 88 -1.77 -10.16 19.34
CA SER A 88 -3.21 -10.31 19.32
C SER A 88 -3.74 -10.29 17.87
N ARG A 89 -4.88 -10.92 17.60
CA ARG A 89 -5.47 -10.97 16.24
C ARG A 89 -5.73 -9.59 15.66
N ASP A 90 -5.98 -8.60 16.51
CA ASP A 90 -6.30 -7.22 16.11
C ASP A 90 -5.07 -6.45 15.59
N ILE A 91 -3.86 -6.88 15.96
CA ILE A 91 -2.61 -6.26 15.51
C ILE A 91 -2.04 -6.96 14.27
N TYR A 92 -2.55 -8.15 13.91
CA TYR A 92 -2.01 -8.88 12.77
C TYR A 92 -2.55 -8.32 11.44
N PRO A 93 -1.69 -7.75 10.56
CA PRO A 93 -2.14 -7.15 9.31
C PRO A 93 -2.65 -8.25 8.35
N LYS A 94 -3.74 -7.96 7.63
CA LYS A 94 -4.23 -8.84 6.57
C LYS A 94 -3.36 -8.78 5.32
N SER A 95 -2.65 -7.67 5.14
CA SER A 95 -1.70 -7.46 4.06
C SER A 95 -0.39 -6.89 4.58
N LYS A 96 0.72 -7.30 3.97
CA LYS A 96 2.05 -6.73 4.20
C LYS A 96 2.49 -5.77 3.10
N SER A 97 1.58 -5.40 2.21
CA SER A 97 1.84 -4.45 1.14
C SER A 97 1.90 -3.03 1.64
N SER A 98 2.85 -2.25 1.14
CA SER A 98 2.88 -0.80 1.36
C SER A 98 3.47 -0.06 0.17
N VAL A 99 3.12 1.22 0.05
CA VAL A 99 3.76 2.16 -0.87
C VAL A 99 4.12 3.42 -0.08
N TYR A 100 5.39 3.79 -0.14
CA TYR A 100 5.92 5.03 0.39
C TYR A 100 6.24 5.99 -0.75
N LYS A 101 5.86 7.25 -0.60
CA LYS A 101 6.18 8.34 -1.52
C LYS A 101 7.05 9.38 -0.82
N ASP A 102 8.12 9.81 -1.48
CA ASP A 102 8.88 11.01 -1.14
C ASP A 102 9.05 11.83 -2.41
N ARG A 103 8.31 12.92 -2.51
CA ARG A 103 8.15 13.76 -3.70
C ARG A 103 7.71 12.96 -4.93
N GLN A 104 8.59 12.74 -5.92
CA GLN A 104 8.30 11.98 -7.14
C GLN A 104 8.67 10.49 -7.03
N ASN A 105 9.37 10.11 -5.96
CA ASN A 105 9.85 8.75 -5.80
C ASN A 105 8.79 7.90 -5.10
N LEU A 106 8.39 6.82 -5.74
CA LEU A 106 7.52 5.81 -5.15
C LEU A 106 8.33 4.55 -4.87
N ILE A 107 8.20 4.02 -3.67
CA ILE A 107 8.82 2.76 -3.25
C ILE A 107 7.69 1.83 -2.82
N ALA A 108 7.53 0.73 -3.53
CA ALA A 108 6.58 -0.32 -3.17
C ALA A 108 7.28 -1.45 -2.42
N THR A 109 6.61 -2.00 -1.42
CA THR A 109 6.99 -3.26 -0.78
C THR A 109 5.81 -4.21 -0.89
N LEU A 110 5.99 -5.32 -1.62
CA LEU A 110 4.94 -6.28 -1.91
C LEU A 110 5.38 -7.72 -1.59
N PRO A 111 4.46 -8.56 -1.11
CA PRO A 111 4.73 -9.96 -0.84
C PRO A 111 4.66 -10.81 -2.12
N ILE A 112 5.59 -11.77 -2.24
CA ILE A 112 5.47 -12.92 -3.14
C ILE A 112 5.72 -14.17 -2.30
N GLY A 113 4.70 -14.97 -2.09
CA GLY A 113 4.76 -16.09 -1.16
C GLY A 113 5.03 -15.60 0.27
N SER A 114 6.10 -16.10 0.88
CA SER A 114 6.53 -15.69 2.23
C SER A 114 7.55 -14.55 2.24
N ASN A 115 8.05 -14.16 1.08
CA ASN A 115 9.08 -13.12 0.95
C ASN A 115 8.44 -11.75 0.70
N LEU A 116 9.11 -10.70 1.15
CA LEU A 116 8.78 -9.31 0.86
C LEU A 116 9.84 -8.73 -0.08
N TYR A 117 9.40 -8.00 -1.09
CA TYR A 117 10.28 -7.35 -2.06
C TYR A 117 9.99 -5.86 -2.10
N THR A 118 11.05 -5.06 -1.98
CA THR A 118 11.00 -3.60 -2.08
C THR A 118 11.62 -3.16 -3.40
N PHE A 119 10.95 -2.28 -4.11
CA PHE A 119 11.40 -1.80 -5.42
C PHE A 119 10.86 -0.40 -5.75
N PRO A 120 11.55 0.35 -6.63
CA PRO A 120 11.02 1.59 -7.19
C PRO A 120 9.76 1.32 -8.01
N GLU A 121 8.66 2.00 -7.67
CA GLU A 121 7.39 1.90 -8.37
C GLU A 121 7.29 3.04 -9.39
N PRO A 122 7.10 2.77 -10.68
CA PRO A 122 6.97 3.83 -11.68
C PRO A 122 5.65 4.60 -11.53
N ASN A 123 5.69 5.90 -11.82
CA ASN A 123 4.51 6.74 -11.83
C ASN A 123 3.58 6.36 -12.97
N LEU A 124 2.28 6.36 -12.70
CA LEU A 124 1.24 6.11 -13.68
C LEU A 124 1.00 7.36 -14.56
N LYS A 125 0.63 7.11 -15.83
CA LYS A 125 0.17 8.16 -16.75
C LYS A 125 -1.34 8.16 -16.75
N TRP A 126 -1.94 9.31 -16.44
CA TRP A 126 -3.38 9.46 -16.34
C TRP A 126 -3.97 10.17 -17.54
N GLU A 127 -5.15 9.72 -17.95
CA GLU A 127 -6.02 10.37 -18.91
C GLU A 127 -7.31 10.75 -18.21
N VAL A 128 -7.61 12.05 -18.13
CA VAL A 128 -8.84 12.55 -17.50
C VAL A 128 -10.02 12.31 -18.45
N ILE A 129 -11.10 11.77 -17.93
CA ILE A 129 -12.35 11.56 -18.66
C ILE A 129 -13.25 12.79 -18.41
N PRO A 130 -13.56 13.58 -19.47
CA PRO A 130 -14.35 14.79 -19.31
C PRO A 130 -15.81 14.49 -18.95
N ASN A 131 -16.44 15.45 -18.26
CA ASN A 131 -17.87 15.47 -17.93
C ASN A 131 -18.38 14.38 -16.98
N GLU A 132 -17.54 13.48 -16.49
CA GLU A 132 -17.93 12.52 -15.45
C GLU A 132 -17.62 13.08 -14.05
N LYS A 133 -18.66 13.20 -13.22
CA LYS A 133 -18.57 13.69 -11.84
C LYS A 133 -19.29 12.76 -10.89
N LYS A 134 -18.75 12.61 -9.68
CA LYS A 134 -19.32 11.81 -8.60
C LYS A 134 -19.06 12.51 -7.26
N ASN A 135 -20.00 12.45 -6.32
CA ASN A 135 -19.74 12.89 -4.96
C ASN A 135 -19.26 11.71 -4.11
N ILE A 136 -18.10 11.88 -3.47
CA ILE A 136 -17.52 10.88 -2.55
C ILE A 136 -17.16 11.59 -1.25
N LEU A 137 -17.73 11.15 -0.14
CA LEU A 137 -17.53 11.75 1.19
C LEU A 137 -17.72 13.28 1.22
N GLY A 138 -18.73 13.77 0.48
CA GLY A 138 -19.06 15.21 0.41
C GLY A 138 -18.21 16.02 -0.56
N ASN A 139 -17.24 15.41 -1.25
CA ASN A 139 -16.34 16.09 -2.20
C ASN A 139 -16.71 15.77 -3.65
N THR A 140 -16.62 16.76 -4.54
CA THR A 140 -16.84 16.58 -5.97
C THR A 140 -15.59 15.94 -6.61
N CYS A 141 -15.74 14.73 -7.12
CA CYS A 141 -14.67 13.98 -7.78
C CYS A 141 -14.87 13.90 -9.29
N PHE A 142 -13.78 13.84 -10.01
CA PHE A 142 -13.71 13.67 -11.46
C PHE A 142 -13.05 12.34 -11.81
N LYS A 143 -13.39 11.80 -12.98
CA LYS A 143 -12.91 10.49 -13.42
C LYS A 143 -11.65 10.59 -14.25
N ALA A 144 -10.75 9.66 -14.04
CA ALA A 144 -9.57 9.46 -14.89
C ALA A 144 -9.35 7.95 -15.11
N LYS A 145 -8.58 7.61 -16.14
CA LYS A 145 -8.16 6.24 -16.43
C LYS A 145 -6.65 6.14 -16.62
N THR A 146 -6.12 4.95 -16.43
CA THR A 146 -4.71 4.65 -16.66
C THR A 146 -4.53 3.19 -17.06
N LEU A 147 -3.46 2.90 -17.79
CA LEU A 147 -2.96 1.55 -18.03
C LEU A 147 -1.77 1.30 -17.13
N THR A 148 -1.75 0.15 -16.47
CA THR A 148 -0.59 -0.30 -15.71
C THR A 148 0.51 -0.84 -16.63
N ASP A 149 1.68 -1.14 -16.06
CA ASP A 149 2.83 -1.72 -16.78
C ASP A 149 2.50 -3.11 -17.34
N THR A 150 1.49 -3.78 -16.80
CA THR A 150 1.01 -5.09 -17.27
C THR A 150 -0.18 -4.98 -18.23
N GLY A 151 -0.53 -3.75 -18.64
CA GLY A 151 -1.60 -3.47 -19.60
C GLY A 151 -3.02 -3.56 -19.04
N LYS A 152 -3.18 -3.58 -17.70
CA LYS A 152 -4.50 -3.55 -17.07
C LYS A 152 -5.05 -2.14 -17.01
N LEU A 153 -6.34 -1.99 -17.37
CA LEU A 153 -7.06 -0.71 -17.32
C LEU A 153 -7.65 -0.50 -15.92
N TYR A 154 -7.39 0.70 -15.37
CA TYR A 154 -7.96 1.19 -14.13
C TYR A 154 -8.64 2.53 -14.32
N TYR A 155 -9.70 2.73 -13.55
CA TYR A 155 -10.41 3.99 -13.39
C TYR A 155 -10.20 4.52 -11.99
N ALA A 156 -10.06 5.85 -11.87
CA ALA A 156 -9.94 6.53 -10.59
C ALA A 156 -10.90 7.72 -10.52
N TRP A 157 -11.43 7.96 -9.33
CA TRP A 157 -12.14 9.18 -8.99
C TRP A 157 -11.28 10.02 -8.06
N TYR A 158 -10.89 11.20 -8.50
CA TYR A 158 -10.03 12.11 -7.77
C TYR A 158 -10.73 13.44 -7.49
N CYS A 159 -10.40 14.07 -6.36
CA CYS A 159 -10.99 15.31 -5.88
C CYS A 159 -9.98 16.45 -5.96
N PRO A 160 -10.09 17.40 -6.91
CA PRO A 160 -9.22 18.58 -7.00
C PRO A 160 -9.32 19.54 -5.81
N GLU A 161 -10.48 19.57 -5.12
CA GLU A 161 -10.69 20.40 -3.93
C GLU A 161 -9.72 20.03 -2.79
N ILE A 162 -9.25 18.78 -2.77
CA ILE A 162 -8.19 18.31 -1.87
C ILE A 162 -6.88 18.34 -2.66
N SER A 163 -6.16 19.46 -2.61
CA SER A 163 -4.96 19.75 -3.42
C SER A 163 -3.72 18.95 -2.99
N ILE A 164 -3.90 17.65 -2.71
CA ILE A 164 -2.82 16.69 -2.41
C ILE A 164 -2.81 15.65 -3.53
N PRO A 165 -1.79 15.64 -4.42
CA PRO A 165 -1.71 14.74 -5.58
C PRO A 165 -1.30 13.32 -5.13
N ASP A 166 -2.18 12.67 -4.39
CA ASP A 166 -1.94 11.38 -3.76
C ASP A 166 -3.15 10.45 -3.87
N GLY A 167 -3.01 9.19 -3.43
CA GLY A 167 -4.07 8.21 -3.50
C GLY A 167 -3.64 6.83 -2.98
N PRO A 168 -4.54 5.85 -3.04
CA PRO A 168 -4.27 4.51 -2.56
C PRO A 168 -3.23 3.81 -3.43
N PHE A 169 -2.39 3.00 -2.81
CA PHE A 169 -1.36 2.20 -3.44
C PHE A 169 -0.49 3.02 -4.40
N ARG A 170 -0.36 2.63 -5.68
CA ARG A 170 0.37 3.33 -6.74
C ARG A 170 -0.47 4.38 -7.50
N PHE A 171 -1.78 4.44 -7.21
CA PHE A 171 -2.71 5.31 -7.93
C PHE A 171 -2.63 6.76 -7.45
N LYS A 172 -1.51 7.42 -7.77
CA LYS A 172 -1.12 8.76 -7.37
C LYS A 172 -0.83 9.64 -8.60
N GLY A 173 -0.65 10.95 -8.38
CA GLY A 173 -0.19 11.88 -9.41
C GLY A 173 -1.30 12.57 -10.22
N LEU A 174 -2.58 12.35 -9.90
CA LEU A 174 -3.68 13.21 -10.38
C LEU A 174 -3.65 14.57 -9.65
N ALA A 175 -4.25 15.59 -10.24
CA ALA A 175 -4.30 16.94 -9.67
C ALA A 175 -5.33 17.03 -8.53
N GLY A 176 -5.17 16.20 -7.50
CA GLY A 176 -6.02 16.07 -6.33
C GLY A 176 -5.96 14.68 -5.72
N LEU A 177 -6.64 14.51 -4.58
CA LEU A 177 -6.64 13.25 -3.84
C LEU A 177 -7.55 12.22 -4.54
N VAL A 178 -7.01 11.02 -4.79
CA VAL A 178 -7.78 9.90 -5.35
C VAL A 178 -8.57 9.23 -4.23
N LEU A 179 -9.90 9.24 -4.35
CA LEU A 179 -10.80 8.70 -3.34
C LEU A 179 -11.36 7.32 -3.70
N GLU A 180 -11.37 6.95 -4.98
CA GLU A 180 -11.82 5.63 -5.42
C GLU A 180 -11.00 5.16 -6.63
N VAL A 181 -10.71 3.86 -6.68
CA VAL A 181 -10.06 3.19 -7.80
C VAL A 181 -10.75 1.86 -8.04
N HIS A 182 -10.97 1.51 -9.28
CA HIS A 182 -11.42 0.17 -9.66
C HIS A 182 -10.80 -0.27 -10.99
N ASN A 183 -10.60 -1.56 -11.18
CA ASN A 183 -10.23 -2.13 -12.47
C ASN A 183 -11.47 -2.22 -13.38
N GLU A 184 -11.25 -2.50 -14.66
CA GLU A 184 -12.29 -2.48 -15.70
C GLU A 184 -13.51 -3.34 -15.35
N ASP A 185 -13.31 -4.52 -14.77
CA ASP A 185 -14.38 -5.47 -14.44
C ASP A 185 -14.86 -5.37 -12.98
N SER A 186 -14.37 -4.37 -12.24
CA SER A 186 -14.72 -4.13 -10.82
C SER A 186 -14.48 -5.34 -9.89
N THR A 187 -13.60 -6.27 -10.29
CA THR A 187 -13.17 -7.35 -9.40
C THR A 187 -12.23 -6.85 -8.29
N LEU A 188 -11.61 -5.70 -8.50
CA LEU A 188 -10.88 -4.95 -7.48
C LEU A 188 -11.45 -3.53 -7.38
N MET A 189 -11.79 -3.12 -6.17
CA MET A 189 -12.21 -1.76 -5.85
C MET A 189 -11.52 -1.29 -4.58
N ILE A 190 -11.01 -0.07 -4.59
CA ILE A 190 -10.44 0.62 -3.43
C ILE A 190 -11.22 1.93 -3.28
N GLU A 191 -11.85 2.15 -2.13
CA GLU A 191 -12.63 3.35 -1.87
C GLU A 191 -12.27 3.98 -0.53
N ALA A 192 -12.22 5.31 -0.48
CA ALA A 192 -12.06 6.07 0.75
C ALA A 192 -13.37 5.98 1.56
N VAL A 193 -13.23 5.57 2.83
CA VAL A 193 -14.36 5.47 3.77
C VAL A 193 -14.33 6.56 4.84
N LYS A 194 -13.18 7.22 5.02
CA LYS A 194 -13.01 8.33 5.98
C LYS A 194 -11.83 9.20 5.58
N ILE A 195 -11.98 10.52 5.76
CA ILE A 195 -10.91 11.51 5.62
C ILE A 195 -10.84 12.31 6.92
N GLU A 196 -9.66 12.44 7.51
CA GLU A 196 -9.45 13.21 8.73
C GLU A 196 -8.13 13.97 8.70
N LYS A 197 -8.03 15.08 9.44
CA LYS A 197 -6.76 15.78 9.66
C LYS A 197 -5.84 14.92 10.51
N SER A 198 -4.55 14.96 10.24
CA SER A 198 -3.56 14.19 10.99
C SER A 198 -2.25 14.98 11.07
N ASP A 199 -1.54 14.82 12.18
CA ASP A 199 -0.17 15.31 12.37
C ASP A 199 0.81 14.15 12.62
N GLU A 200 0.37 12.91 12.35
CA GLU A 200 1.22 11.72 12.45
C GLU A 200 2.45 11.84 11.54
N ILE A 201 3.58 11.27 11.99
CA ILE A 201 4.80 11.25 11.18
C ILE A 201 4.65 10.28 10.02
N ILE A 202 4.93 10.77 8.81
CA ILE A 202 5.00 9.96 7.59
C ILE A 202 6.40 9.37 7.50
N GLU A 203 6.48 8.06 7.67
CA GLU A 203 7.73 7.30 7.58
C GLU A 203 7.47 5.97 6.83
N PRO A 204 8.46 5.44 6.11
CA PRO A 204 8.33 4.13 5.48
C PRO A 204 8.13 3.04 6.54
N ILE A 205 7.43 1.97 6.18
CA ILE A 205 7.30 0.80 7.06
C ILE A 205 8.66 0.11 7.19
N ALA A 206 9.14 -0.03 8.41
CA ALA A 206 10.42 -0.67 8.70
C ALA A 206 10.27 -2.21 8.71
N TYR A 207 10.24 -2.80 7.54
CA TYR A 207 10.18 -4.24 7.39
C TYR A 207 11.45 -4.93 7.88
N ALA A 208 11.28 -6.10 8.50
CA ALA A 208 12.40 -7.00 8.79
C ALA A 208 12.53 -8.03 7.66
N GLY A 209 13.68 -8.06 6.98
CA GLY A 209 13.99 -9.07 5.97
C GLY A 209 13.33 -8.85 4.60
N ALA A 210 12.94 -7.63 4.27
CA ALA A 210 12.58 -7.29 2.90
C ALA A 210 13.82 -7.36 1.97
N ILE A 211 13.60 -7.81 0.75
CA ILE A 211 14.63 -7.97 -0.29
C ILE A 211 14.51 -6.78 -1.24
N ASP A 212 15.55 -5.96 -1.29
CA ASP A 212 15.59 -4.81 -2.18
C ASP A 212 15.88 -5.24 -3.62
N LEU A 213 15.08 -4.73 -4.55
CA LEU A 213 15.24 -4.92 -5.99
C LEU A 213 15.51 -3.56 -6.65
N ASN A 214 16.35 -3.57 -7.69
CA ASN A 214 16.73 -2.35 -8.39
C ASN A 214 15.57 -1.76 -9.24
N ASP A 215 14.62 -2.60 -9.64
CA ASP A 215 13.54 -2.23 -10.55
C ASP A 215 12.32 -3.14 -10.42
N LYS A 216 11.20 -2.65 -10.91
CA LYS A 216 9.93 -3.37 -10.92
C LYS A 216 9.92 -4.56 -11.87
N SER A 217 10.69 -4.53 -12.96
CA SER A 217 10.71 -5.63 -13.94
C SER A 217 11.24 -6.92 -13.29
N THR A 218 12.23 -6.78 -12.42
CA THR A 218 12.75 -7.89 -11.60
C THR A 218 11.69 -8.44 -10.65
N PHE A 219 10.88 -7.58 -10.03
CA PHE A 219 9.74 -8.01 -9.21
C PHE A 219 8.71 -8.77 -10.04
N LEU A 220 8.32 -8.24 -11.22
CA LEU A 220 7.35 -8.87 -12.11
C LEU A 220 7.81 -10.26 -12.57
N LYS A 221 9.11 -10.42 -12.89
CA LYS A 221 9.69 -11.73 -13.22
C LYS A 221 9.56 -12.72 -12.08
N LYS A 222 9.92 -12.33 -10.85
CA LYS A 222 9.78 -13.18 -9.66
C LYS A 222 8.32 -13.55 -9.39
N ARG A 223 7.40 -12.63 -9.64
CA ARG A 223 5.96 -12.86 -9.51
C ARG A 223 5.47 -13.88 -10.55
N SER A 224 5.92 -13.81 -11.81
CA SER A 224 5.62 -14.82 -12.84
C SER A 224 6.14 -16.20 -12.44
N GLU A 225 7.37 -16.30 -11.96
CA GLU A 225 7.94 -17.54 -11.45
C GLU A 225 7.10 -18.12 -10.29
N PHE A 226 6.57 -17.27 -9.41
CA PHE A 226 5.69 -17.68 -8.33
C PHE A 226 4.34 -18.17 -8.85
N ILE A 227 3.75 -17.52 -9.85
CA ILE A 227 2.48 -17.92 -10.44
C ILE A 227 2.61 -19.29 -11.12
N GLU A 228 3.72 -19.55 -11.82
CA GLU A 228 4.00 -20.81 -12.47
C GLU A 228 4.21 -21.96 -11.47
N ASN A 229 4.96 -21.69 -10.39
CA ASN A 229 5.24 -22.67 -9.36
C ASN A 229 5.13 -22.09 -7.93
N PRO A 230 3.90 -21.86 -7.42
CA PRO A 230 3.66 -21.20 -6.13
C PRO A 230 4.12 -22.01 -4.92
N ASN A 231 4.28 -23.31 -5.08
CA ASN A 231 4.72 -24.22 -4.01
C ASN A 231 6.26 -24.43 -3.99
N SER A 232 7.00 -23.74 -4.87
CA SER A 232 8.47 -23.78 -4.84
C SER A 232 9.03 -23.34 -3.48
N GLU A 233 10.07 -24.02 -3.01
CA GLU A 233 10.73 -23.74 -1.72
C GLU A 233 11.27 -22.32 -1.63
N ARG A 234 11.72 -21.71 -2.75
CA ARG A 234 12.19 -20.32 -2.80
C ARG A 234 11.17 -19.28 -2.34
N PHE A 235 9.87 -19.61 -2.44
CA PHE A 235 8.78 -18.75 -1.99
C PHE A 235 8.17 -19.19 -0.66
N SER A 236 8.74 -20.21 -0.05
CA SER A 236 8.30 -20.76 1.22
C SER A 236 8.92 -20.03 2.39
N SER A 237 8.24 -20.05 3.54
CA SER A 237 8.83 -19.66 4.79
C SER A 237 9.97 -20.62 5.15
N PRO A 238 11.10 -20.15 5.71
CA PRO A 238 12.11 -21.02 6.28
C PRO A 238 11.57 -21.80 7.50
N TYR A 239 10.48 -21.33 8.09
CA TYR A 239 9.83 -22.01 9.21
C TYR A 239 8.82 -23.03 8.69
N LYS A 240 8.99 -24.29 9.13
CA LYS A 240 8.06 -25.38 8.84
C LYS A 240 7.00 -25.45 9.93
N ALA A 241 5.76 -25.68 9.53
CA ALA A 241 4.66 -25.95 10.45
C ALA A 241 4.40 -27.46 10.54
N TYR A 242 4.12 -27.93 11.73
CA TYR A 242 3.81 -29.33 11.98
C TYR A 242 2.46 -29.47 12.70
N THR A 243 1.75 -30.55 12.44
CA THR A 243 0.60 -30.96 13.22
C THR A 243 1.04 -31.46 14.60
N LEU A 244 0.11 -31.57 15.56
CA LEU A 244 0.40 -32.07 16.90
C LEU A 244 0.99 -33.49 16.93
N ASP A 245 0.72 -34.30 15.90
CA ASP A 245 1.26 -35.63 15.65
C ASP A 245 2.59 -35.63 14.87
N GLY A 246 3.19 -34.46 14.66
CA GLY A 246 4.52 -34.30 14.06
C GLY A 246 4.57 -34.32 12.53
N LYS A 247 3.42 -34.31 11.83
CA LYS A 247 3.38 -34.29 10.37
C LYS A 247 3.58 -32.89 9.84
N GLU A 248 4.47 -32.70 8.86
CA GLU A 248 4.70 -31.41 8.21
C GLU A 248 3.45 -30.91 7.47
N ILE A 249 3.01 -29.70 7.79
CA ILE A 249 1.90 -29.04 7.11
C ILE A 249 2.46 -28.29 5.90
N LYS A 250 2.18 -28.80 4.69
CA LYS A 250 2.53 -28.15 3.42
C LYS A 250 1.35 -27.29 2.94
N ALA A 251 1.54 -25.97 2.87
CA ALA A 251 0.51 -25.07 2.33
C ALA A 251 0.44 -25.21 0.80
N ASP A 252 -0.73 -25.51 0.25
CA ASP A 252 -0.98 -25.37 -1.19
C ASP A 252 -1.42 -23.93 -1.50
N ARG A 253 -0.53 -23.18 -2.17
CA ARG A 253 -0.73 -21.76 -2.49
C ARG A 253 -1.49 -21.52 -3.79
N ARG A 254 -1.79 -22.55 -4.58
CA ARG A 254 -2.49 -22.42 -5.87
C ARG A 254 -3.87 -21.82 -5.70
N LYS A 255 -4.58 -22.17 -4.63
CA LYS A 255 -5.93 -21.65 -4.35
C LYS A 255 -5.96 -20.15 -4.04
N SER A 256 -4.86 -19.61 -3.50
CA SER A 256 -4.78 -18.18 -3.13
C SER A 256 -4.36 -17.27 -4.28
N LEU A 257 -3.89 -17.80 -5.42
CA LEU A 257 -3.40 -16.99 -6.54
C LEU A 257 -4.50 -16.13 -7.18
N LYS A 258 -5.72 -16.65 -7.30
CA LYS A 258 -6.85 -15.96 -7.95
C LYS A 258 -7.29 -14.66 -7.26
N ILE A 259 -6.94 -14.51 -5.99
CA ILE A 259 -7.33 -13.39 -5.13
C ILE A 259 -6.12 -12.78 -4.42
N ASN A 260 -4.94 -12.89 -5.02
CA ASN A 260 -3.71 -12.31 -4.51
C ASN A 260 -3.63 -10.84 -4.94
N GLU A 261 -3.61 -9.91 -3.97
CA GLU A 261 -3.56 -8.48 -4.23
C GLU A 261 -2.36 -8.06 -5.07
N SER A 262 -1.18 -8.68 -4.87
CA SER A 262 0.03 -8.34 -5.62
C SER A 262 -0.08 -8.65 -7.11
N ILE A 263 -1.01 -9.54 -7.49
CA ILE A 263 -1.31 -9.89 -8.89
C ILE A 263 -2.38 -8.96 -9.45
N LEU A 264 -3.35 -8.56 -8.61
CA LEU A 264 -4.49 -7.76 -9.05
C LEU A 264 -4.16 -6.28 -9.16
N LEU A 265 -3.24 -5.75 -8.35
CA LEU A 265 -2.86 -4.34 -8.36
C LEU A 265 -1.93 -3.94 -9.51
N ASP A 266 -1.50 -4.88 -10.33
CA ASP A 266 -0.67 -4.63 -11.51
C ASP A 266 -1.30 -5.13 -12.80
#